data_3a4806695241ba6d6733c65bfbf57e56
#
_entry.id   3a4806695241ba6d6733c65bfbf57e56
#
_cell.length_a   1.000
_cell.length_b   1.000
_cell.length_c   1.000
_cell.angle_alpha   90.00
_cell.angle_beta   90.00
_cell.angle_gamma   90.00
#
_symmetry.space_group_name_H-M   'P 1'
#
loop_
_entity.id
_entity.type
_entity.pdbx_description
1 polymer ?
#
loop_
_entity_poly.entity_id
_entity_poly.type
_entity_poly.pdbx_seq_one_letter_code
_entity_poly.pdbx_strand_id
1 'polypeptide(L)' 'MLTTMVAQGASTVVLGERQVRLSPAAQVRGANNLIIQPASVYGTFRVGVKTDAQGMVHRIWILSAEEWAALRPGN' A
#
# COMPACT_ATOMS: atom_id res chain seq x y z
N MET A 1 0.66 2.34 -8.86
CA MET A 1 -0.54 1.51 -9.07
C MET A 1 -1.53 1.77 -7.95
N LEU A 2 -2.78 1.98 -8.28
CA LEU A 2 -3.84 2.17 -7.31
C LEU A 2 -4.60 0.86 -7.12
N THR A 3 -4.77 0.45 -5.88
CA THR A 3 -5.47 -0.80 -5.58
C THR A 3 -5.96 -0.79 -4.13
N THR A 4 -6.61 -1.87 -3.72
CA THR A 4 -6.93 -2.09 -2.31
C THR A 4 -5.89 -3.02 -1.70
N MET A 5 -5.61 -2.82 -0.42
CA MET A 5 -4.65 -3.63 0.33
C MET A 5 -5.32 -4.19 1.56
N VAL A 6 -5.14 -5.49 1.79
CA VAL A 6 -5.46 -6.12 3.07
C VAL A 6 -4.15 -6.41 3.78
N ALA A 7 -3.98 -5.84 4.96
CA ALA A 7 -2.77 -5.96 5.74
C ALA A 7 -3.07 -6.60 7.09
N GLN A 8 -2.13 -7.42 7.57
CA GLN A 8 -2.29 -8.15 8.82
C GLN A 8 -1.05 -8.02 9.71
N GLY A 9 -0.32 -6.92 9.56
CA GLY A 9 0.87 -6.67 10.36
C GLY A 9 2.05 -7.57 10.01
N ALA A 10 2.08 -8.09 8.78
CA ALA A 10 3.11 -9.01 8.34
C ALA A 10 3.88 -8.43 7.15
N SER A 11 4.93 -9.13 6.73
CA SER A 11 5.71 -8.75 5.56
C SER A 11 5.03 -9.09 4.24
N THR A 12 3.85 -9.71 4.29
CA THR A 12 3.06 -10.06 3.13
C THR A 12 1.71 -9.36 3.22
N VAL A 13 1.25 -8.80 2.10
CA VAL A 13 -0.05 -8.14 2.01
C VAL A 13 -0.79 -8.66 0.80
N VAL A 14 -2.11 -8.49 0.79
CA VAL A 14 -2.93 -8.81 -0.38
C VAL A 14 -3.26 -7.51 -1.10
N LEU A 15 -2.82 -7.39 -2.34
CA LEU A 15 -3.12 -6.23 -3.20
C LEU A 15 -4.10 -6.66 -4.27
N GLY A 16 -5.31 -6.09 -4.22
CA GLY A 16 -6.39 -6.57 -5.06
C GLY A 16 -6.69 -8.02 -4.72
N GLU A 17 -6.38 -8.94 -5.63
CA GLU A 17 -6.59 -10.37 -5.41
C GLU A 17 -5.28 -11.15 -5.31
N ARG A 18 -4.14 -10.45 -5.21
CA ARG A 18 -2.83 -11.11 -5.23
C ARG A 18 -2.12 -10.91 -3.91
N GLN A 19 -1.60 -11.99 -3.37
CA GLN A 19 -0.71 -11.93 -2.21
C GLN A 19 0.69 -11.57 -2.70
N VAL A 20 1.27 -10.51 -2.11
CA VAL A 20 2.60 -10.03 -2.49
C VAL A 20 3.45 -9.85 -1.24
N ARG A 21 4.75 -9.97 -1.42
CA ARG A 21 5.71 -9.76 -0.34
C ARG A 21 6.21 -8.32 -0.36
N LEU A 22 6.33 -7.74 0.82
CA LEU A 22 6.95 -6.44 0.96
C LEU A 22 8.46 -6.58 0.90
N SER A 23 9.13 -5.60 0.26
CA SER A 23 10.59 -5.50 0.31
C SER A 23 11.06 -5.32 1.76
N PRO A 24 12.26 -5.80 2.13
CA PRO A 24 12.80 -5.52 3.45
C PRO A 24 12.91 -4.03 3.76
N ALA A 25 13.06 -3.20 2.74
CA ALA A 25 13.13 -1.75 2.89
C ALA A 25 11.80 -1.07 2.62
N ALA A 26 10.69 -1.82 2.56
CA ALA A 26 9.38 -1.26 2.25
C ALA A 26 8.92 -0.26 3.30
N GLN A 27 8.31 0.82 2.82
CA GLN A 27 7.74 1.85 3.68
C GLN A 27 6.26 1.99 3.39
N VAL A 28 5.47 2.06 4.47
CA VAL A 28 4.06 2.40 4.40
C VAL A 28 3.92 3.84 4.87
N ARG A 29 3.27 4.67 4.07
CA ARG A 29 3.05 6.06 4.42
C ARG A 29 1.56 6.33 4.53
N GLY A 30 1.17 6.94 5.64
CA GLY A 30 -0.21 7.32 5.90
C GLY A 30 -0.47 8.78 5.57
N ALA A 31 -1.51 9.34 6.20
CA ALA A 31 -1.87 10.74 6.03
C ALA A 31 -0.69 11.65 6.38
N ASN A 32 -0.57 12.76 5.65
CA ASN A 32 0.53 13.72 5.83
C ASN A 32 1.91 13.09 5.64
N ASN A 33 1.98 12.02 4.85
CA ASN A 33 3.23 11.34 4.52
C ASN A 33 3.95 10.75 5.75
N LEU A 34 3.21 10.47 6.81
CA LEU A 34 3.78 9.84 8.00
C LEU A 34 4.19 8.41 7.70
N ILE A 35 5.37 8.03 8.17
CA ILE A 35 5.88 6.67 8.01
C ILE A 35 5.24 5.78 9.07
N ILE A 36 4.65 4.67 8.62
CA ILE A 36 4.01 3.69 9.49
C ILE A 36 4.74 2.37 9.32
N GLN A 37 5.05 1.71 10.45
CA GLN A 37 5.70 0.41 10.39
C GLN A 37 4.74 -0.64 9.82
N PRO A 38 5.16 -1.45 8.85
CA PRO A 38 4.26 -2.48 8.28
C PRO A 38 3.66 -3.40 9.33
N ALA A 39 4.41 -3.72 10.38
CA ALA A 39 3.92 -4.58 11.46
C ALA A 39 2.75 -3.96 12.23
N SER A 40 2.54 -2.65 12.10
CA SER A 40 1.44 -1.94 12.78
C SER A 40 0.22 -1.75 11.88
N VAL A 41 0.25 -2.25 10.64
CA VAL A 41 -0.83 -2.01 9.68
C VAL A 41 -1.75 -3.22 9.61
N TYR A 42 -3.00 -3.00 9.99
CA TYR A 42 -4.04 -4.03 9.98
C TYR A 42 -5.28 -3.48 9.30
N GLY A 43 -5.92 -4.32 8.49
CA GLY A 43 -7.20 -3.98 7.90
C GLY A 43 -7.13 -3.82 6.39
N THR A 44 -8.19 -3.22 5.84
CA THR A 44 -8.33 -3.01 4.39
C THR A 44 -8.21 -1.53 4.10
N PHE A 45 -7.34 -1.20 3.15
CA PHE A 45 -7.05 0.18 2.79
C PHE A 45 -7.05 0.37 1.28
N ARG A 46 -7.37 1.57 0.83
CA ARG A 46 -7.10 2.00 -0.54
C ARG A 46 -5.70 2.58 -0.58
N VAL A 47 -4.88 2.10 -1.50
CA VAL A 47 -3.45 2.43 -1.50
C VAL A 47 -2.93 2.73 -2.89
N GLY A 48 -1.85 3.51 -2.93
CA GLY A 48 -0.98 3.59 -4.08
C GLY A 48 0.27 2.76 -3.79
N VAL A 49 0.76 2.03 -4.79
CA VAL A 49 1.85 1.06 -4.61
C VAL A 49 2.95 1.31 -5.62
N LYS A 50 4.19 1.21 -5.17
CA LYS A 50 5.37 1.23 -6.03
C LYS A 50 6.20 0.00 -5.75
N THR A 51 6.58 -0.71 -6.82
CA THR A 51 7.42 -1.90 -6.72
C THR A 51 8.87 -1.58 -7.05
N ASP A 52 9.79 -2.42 -6.57
CA ASP A 52 11.20 -2.31 -6.90
C ASP A 52 11.55 -3.11 -8.16
N ALA A 53 12.85 -3.18 -8.48
CA ALA A 53 13.31 -3.85 -9.69
C ALA A 53 13.06 -5.36 -9.68
N GLN A 54 12.89 -5.97 -8.50
CA GLN A 54 12.57 -7.39 -8.37
C GLN A 54 11.05 -7.64 -8.34
N GLY A 55 10.25 -6.60 -8.45
CA GLY A 55 8.80 -6.73 -8.39
C GLY A 55 8.23 -6.83 -6.98
N MET A 56 9.05 -6.64 -5.96
CA MET A 56 8.58 -6.61 -4.57
C MET A 56 8.03 -5.22 -4.25
N VAL A 57 7.01 -5.17 -3.39
CA VAL A 57 6.42 -3.89 -2.98
C VAL A 57 7.45 -3.11 -2.17
N HIS A 58 7.79 -1.93 -2.64
CA HIS A 58 8.81 -1.06 -2.06
C HIS A 58 8.20 0.08 -1.26
N ARG A 59 7.07 0.62 -1.72
CA ARG A 59 6.42 1.75 -1.06
C ARG A 59 4.92 1.65 -1.20
N ILE A 60 4.21 1.97 -0.12
CA ILE A 60 2.76 1.96 -0.08
C ILE A 60 2.31 3.27 0.52
N TRP A 61 1.37 3.95 -0.16
CA TRP A 61 0.70 5.14 0.38
C TRP A 61 -0.74 4.78 0.66
N ILE A 62 -1.16 4.92 1.93
CA ILE A 62 -2.56 4.77 2.31
C ILE A 62 -3.27 6.05 1.91
N LEU A 63 -4.32 5.91 1.09
CA LEU A 63 -5.02 7.04 0.50
C LEU A 63 -6.34 7.30 1.21
N SER A 64 -6.67 8.57 1.40
CA SER A 64 -8.02 8.97 1.81
C SER A 64 -8.98 8.76 0.64
N ALA A 65 -10.29 8.82 0.94
CA ALA A 65 -11.31 8.71 -0.10
C ALA A 65 -11.14 9.81 -1.15
N GLU A 66 -10.80 11.02 -0.71
CA GLU A 66 -10.59 12.15 -1.62
C GLU A 66 -9.37 11.95 -2.52
N GLU A 67 -8.26 11.48 -1.94
CA GLU A 67 -7.06 11.19 -2.71
C GLU A 67 -7.30 10.08 -3.71
N TRP A 68 -8.01 9.04 -3.32
CA TRP A 68 -8.35 7.92 -4.19
C TRP A 68 -9.16 8.41 -5.39
N ALA A 69 -10.20 9.21 -5.13
CA ALA A 69 -11.06 9.73 -6.19
C ALA A 69 -10.29 10.63 -7.15
N ALA A 70 -9.36 11.43 -6.63
CA ALA A 70 -8.56 12.34 -7.46
C ALA A 70 -7.55 11.61 -8.33
N LEU A 71 -7.02 10.49 -7.87
CA LEU A 71 -5.98 9.74 -8.57
C LEU A 71 -6.51 8.63 -9.45
N ARG A 72 -7.76 8.20 -9.23
CA ARG A 72 -8.34 7.09 -9.96
C ARG A 72 -8.59 7.48 -11.41
N PRO A 73 -8.05 6.72 -12.39
CA PRO A 73 -8.27 7.02 -13.79
C PRO A 73 -9.72 6.76 -14.21
N GLY A 74 -10.19 7.46 -15.24
CA GLY A 74 -11.49 7.22 -15.83
C GLY A 74 -12.68 7.87 -15.13
N ASN A 75 -12.43 8.77 -14.24
CA ASN A 75 -13.49 9.50 -13.57
C ASN A 75 -13.94 10.71 -14.34
#